data_4a6239c457eba04fdbc3359681b76ac4
#
_entry.id   4a6239c457eba04fdbc3359681b76ac4
#
_cell.length_a   1.000
_cell.length_b   1.000
_cell.length_c   1.000
_cell.angle_alpha   90.00
_cell.angle_beta   90.00
_cell.angle_gamma   90.00
#
_symmetry.space_group_name_H-M   'P 1'
#
loop_
_entity.id
_entity.type
_entity.pdbx_description
1 polymer ?
#
loop_
_entity_poly.entity_id
_entity_poly.type
_entity_poly.pdbx_seq_one_letter_code
_entity_poly.pdbx_strand_id
1 'polypeptide(L)'
;MKSVLFTTLLILVPLFTFSCSPGQLMESLEDADTQSSAAGEKSLAVQEEFQQLRADMVAKQIEGRGISDPLVLDAMRTVPRHRFVPEEYLSSAYNDHPLPIGFGQTISQPYIVGLMSEVLQLNPGEKVLEIGTGSGYQAAVLAEMGMEIFTIEIISELADEAEQRLSDLDYTQVAILNADGYFGWEDHAPYDAIIVTAAPDHLPQPLVEQLKPGGRLVLPIGPVGATQTLWVFDKDLDGELQASNLGAVRFVPLTRQE
;
A
#
# COMPACT_ATOMS: atom_id res chain seq x y z
N MET A 1 -44.87 56.72 39.58
CA MET A 1 -43.63 56.76 40.32
C MET A 1 -43.55 55.50 41.16
N LYS A 2 -42.82 54.49 40.68
CA LYS A 2 -42.45 53.25 41.45
C LYS A 2 -40.97 53.08 41.36
N SER A 3 -40.30 53.27 42.49
CA SER A 3 -38.88 53.12 42.71
C SER A 3 -38.52 51.61 42.70
N VAL A 4 -37.55 51.18 41.86
CA VAL A 4 -37.02 49.83 41.88
C VAL A 4 -35.65 49.91 42.55
N LEU A 5 -35.55 49.27 43.72
CA LEU A 5 -34.29 49.07 44.42
C LEU A 5 -33.49 47.95 43.75
N PHE A 6 -32.23 48.26 43.24
CA PHE A 6 -31.28 47.27 42.81
C PHE A 6 -30.49 46.79 44.03
N THR A 7 -30.65 45.53 44.39
CA THR A 7 -29.84 44.87 45.43
C THR A 7 -28.62 44.24 44.75
N THR A 8 -27.44 44.80 44.97
CA THR A 8 -26.16 44.27 44.46
C THR A 8 -25.74 43.08 45.31
N LEU A 9 -25.77 41.87 44.77
CA LEU A 9 -25.28 40.66 45.41
C LEU A 9 -23.75 40.58 45.19
N LEU A 10 -22.97 40.77 46.22
CA LEU A 10 -21.48 40.62 46.23
C LEU A 10 -21.16 39.12 46.32
N ILE A 11 -20.74 38.50 45.20
CA ILE A 11 -20.25 37.10 45.18
C ILE A 11 -18.77 37.13 45.59
N LEU A 12 -18.47 36.66 46.80
CA LEU A 12 -17.13 36.41 47.26
C LEU A 12 -16.57 35.15 46.59
N VAL A 13 -15.64 35.29 45.63
CA VAL A 13 -14.89 34.18 45.04
C VAL A 13 -13.72 33.87 45.96
N PRO A 14 -13.59 32.64 46.49
CA PRO A 14 -12.39 32.29 47.27
C PRO A 14 -11.19 32.16 46.33
N LEU A 15 -10.16 32.98 46.55
CA LEU A 15 -8.85 32.81 45.93
C LEU A 15 -8.19 31.57 46.54
N PHE A 16 -8.21 30.45 45.83
CA PHE A 16 -7.32 29.33 46.11
C PHE A 16 -5.96 29.68 45.57
N THR A 17 -5.05 30.09 46.43
CA THR A 17 -3.61 30.18 46.11
C THR A 17 -3.03 28.77 46.07
N PHE A 18 -2.84 28.21 44.86
CA PHE A 18 -2.01 27.05 44.70
C PHE A 18 -0.55 27.47 44.89
N SER A 19 -0.01 27.19 46.08
CA SER A 19 1.43 27.31 46.36
C SER A 19 2.10 26.05 45.80
N CYS A 20 2.55 26.10 44.53
CA CYS A 20 3.39 25.05 43.97
C CYS A 20 4.83 25.30 44.43
N SER A 21 5.41 24.38 45.20
CA SER A 21 6.81 24.43 45.66
C SER A 21 7.74 24.29 44.45
N PRO A 22 8.83 25.07 44.31
CA PRO A 22 9.78 24.97 43.20
C PRO A 22 10.36 23.55 42.97
N GLY A 23 10.45 22.75 44.03
CA GLY A 23 10.90 21.35 43.96
C GLY A 23 9.94 20.41 43.22
N GLN A 24 8.61 20.59 43.36
CA GLN A 24 7.62 19.78 42.66
C GLN A 24 7.55 20.07 41.14
N LEU A 25 7.89 21.29 40.72
CA LEU A 25 7.95 21.63 39.29
C LEU A 25 9.20 21.03 38.61
N MET A 26 10.32 20.97 39.29
CA MET A 26 11.54 20.33 38.75
C MET A 26 11.40 18.82 38.65
N GLU A 27 10.82 18.14 39.64
CA GLU A 27 10.59 16.70 39.65
C GLU A 27 9.60 16.27 38.51
N SER A 28 8.58 17.08 38.24
CA SER A 28 7.63 16.85 37.15
C SER A 28 8.25 17.08 35.75
N LEU A 29 9.27 17.93 35.62
CA LEU A 29 9.97 18.16 34.35
C LEU A 29 11.00 17.05 34.07
N GLU A 30 11.70 16.55 35.10
CA GLU A 30 12.63 15.43 34.97
C GLU A 30 11.88 14.12 34.63
N ASP A 31 10.73 13.88 35.25
CA ASP A 31 9.88 12.72 34.93
C ASP A 31 9.31 12.78 33.50
N ALA A 32 8.91 13.96 33.03
CA ALA A 32 8.41 14.16 31.67
C ALA A 32 9.50 13.95 30.60
N ASP A 33 10.71 14.43 30.87
CA ASP A 33 11.86 14.25 29.96
C ASP A 33 12.33 12.80 29.91
N THR A 34 12.31 12.09 31.04
CA THR A 34 12.66 10.67 31.12
C THR A 34 11.63 9.79 30.42
N GLN A 35 10.32 10.10 30.54
CA GLN A 35 9.27 9.38 29.83
C GLN A 35 9.30 9.65 28.32
N SER A 36 9.61 10.88 27.90
CA SER A 36 9.77 11.24 26.49
C SER A 36 10.98 10.52 25.86
N SER A 37 12.09 10.44 26.56
CA SER A 37 13.29 9.71 26.11
C SER A 37 13.02 8.21 25.99
N ALA A 38 12.39 7.59 26.98
CA ALA A 38 12.06 6.16 26.96
C ALA A 38 11.04 5.81 25.85
N ALA A 39 10.07 6.68 25.57
CA ALA A 39 9.13 6.52 24.47
C ALA A 39 9.83 6.63 23.11
N GLY A 40 10.78 7.56 22.96
CA GLY A 40 11.61 7.71 21.77
C GLY A 40 12.49 6.47 21.50
N GLU A 41 13.17 5.97 22.52
CA GLU A 41 14.01 4.76 22.43
C GLU A 41 13.19 3.52 22.05
N LYS A 42 12.00 3.35 22.63
CA LYS A 42 11.08 2.25 22.29
C LYS A 42 10.58 2.37 20.84
N SER A 43 10.27 3.56 20.36
CA SER A 43 9.86 3.80 18.97
C SER A 43 10.98 3.46 17.99
N LEU A 44 12.24 3.86 18.29
CA LEU A 44 13.41 3.53 17.48
C LEU A 44 13.65 2.01 17.42
N ALA A 45 13.57 1.31 18.55
CA ALA A 45 13.74 -0.14 18.60
C ALA A 45 12.71 -0.89 17.77
N VAL A 46 11.45 -0.44 17.77
CA VAL A 46 10.38 -1.02 16.94
C VAL A 46 10.64 -0.77 15.45
N GLN A 47 11.14 0.40 15.07
CA GLN A 47 11.51 0.71 13.70
C GLN A 47 12.67 -0.16 13.20
N GLU A 48 13.70 -0.35 14.04
CA GLU A 48 14.83 -1.22 13.74
C GLU A 48 14.40 -2.68 13.57
N GLU A 49 13.48 -3.17 14.41
CA GLU A 49 12.90 -4.51 14.28
C GLU A 49 12.20 -4.69 12.93
N PHE A 50 11.32 -3.77 12.54
CA PHE A 50 10.66 -3.84 11.23
C PHE A 50 11.63 -3.71 10.07
N GLN A 51 12.69 -2.94 10.20
CA GLN A 51 13.74 -2.84 9.18
C GLN A 51 14.46 -4.18 9.01
N GLN A 52 14.80 -4.86 10.11
CA GLN A 52 15.43 -6.17 10.06
C GLN A 52 14.50 -7.24 9.46
N LEU A 53 13.22 -7.27 9.88
CA LEU A 53 12.22 -8.19 9.33
C LEU A 53 12.03 -8.00 7.82
N ARG A 54 12.04 -6.75 7.34
CA ARG A 54 11.96 -6.43 5.92
C ARG A 54 13.20 -6.89 5.16
N ALA A 55 14.40 -6.66 5.70
CA ALA A 55 15.63 -7.13 5.10
C ALA A 55 15.66 -8.67 5.00
N ASP A 56 15.24 -9.36 6.04
CA ASP A 56 15.13 -10.82 6.08
C ASP A 56 14.10 -11.36 5.08
N MET A 57 12.95 -10.69 4.94
CA MET A 57 11.93 -11.01 3.94
C MET A 57 12.55 -10.95 2.53
N VAL A 58 13.23 -9.86 2.19
CA VAL A 58 13.82 -9.71 0.85
C VAL A 58 14.90 -10.76 0.62
N ALA A 59 15.84 -10.93 1.55
CA ALA A 59 16.94 -11.87 1.37
C ALA A 59 16.47 -13.34 1.25
N LYS A 60 15.50 -13.76 2.07
CA LYS A 60 15.12 -15.17 2.20
C LYS A 60 13.96 -15.57 1.30
N GLN A 61 12.96 -14.67 1.14
CA GLN A 61 11.70 -14.99 0.46
C GLN A 61 11.68 -14.49 -0.99
N ILE A 62 12.46 -13.45 -1.33
CA ILE A 62 12.47 -12.82 -2.64
C ILE A 62 13.76 -13.22 -3.40
N GLU A 63 14.91 -12.69 -3.00
CA GLU A 63 16.20 -12.96 -3.61
C GLU A 63 16.59 -14.44 -3.53
N GLY A 64 16.39 -15.07 -2.36
CA GLY A 64 16.65 -16.51 -2.15
C GLY A 64 15.76 -17.45 -2.98
N ARG A 65 14.71 -16.93 -3.64
CA ARG A 65 13.82 -17.68 -4.53
C ARG A 65 14.00 -17.29 -6.02
N GLY A 66 15.04 -16.52 -6.33
CA GLY A 66 15.48 -16.28 -7.70
C GLY A 66 15.07 -14.94 -8.30
N ILE A 67 14.39 -14.05 -7.54
CA ILE A 67 14.19 -12.66 -7.95
C ILE A 67 15.54 -11.95 -7.85
N SER A 68 15.98 -11.33 -8.93
CA SER A 68 17.33 -10.78 -9.04
C SER A 68 17.39 -9.36 -9.58
N ASP A 69 16.28 -8.80 -10.02
CA ASP A 69 16.22 -7.41 -10.49
C ASP A 69 16.53 -6.46 -9.33
N PRO A 70 17.62 -5.67 -9.42
CA PRO A 70 18.02 -4.75 -8.35
C PRO A 70 16.95 -3.67 -8.06
N LEU A 71 16.19 -3.21 -9.07
CA LEU A 71 15.12 -2.23 -8.84
C LEU A 71 14.02 -2.83 -7.95
N VAL A 72 13.63 -4.09 -8.21
CA VAL A 72 12.64 -4.80 -7.40
C VAL A 72 13.15 -5.03 -5.98
N LEU A 73 14.38 -5.55 -5.86
CA LEU A 73 14.97 -5.87 -4.55
C LEU A 73 15.13 -4.61 -3.68
N ASP A 74 15.59 -3.50 -4.26
CA ASP A 74 15.80 -2.25 -3.54
C ASP A 74 14.47 -1.60 -3.16
N ALA A 75 13.46 -1.61 -4.04
CA ALA A 75 12.12 -1.14 -3.73
C ALA A 75 11.50 -1.93 -2.58
N MET A 76 11.59 -3.26 -2.60
CA MET A 76 11.05 -4.10 -1.54
C MET A 76 11.83 -3.98 -0.21
N ARG A 77 13.12 -3.56 -0.24
CA ARG A 77 13.88 -3.19 0.96
C ARG A 77 13.48 -1.84 1.53
N THR A 78 13.00 -0.94 0.69
CA THR A 78 12.63 0.44 1.06
C THR A 78 11.18 0.50 1.57
N VAL A 79 10.22 -0.02 0.80
CA VAL A 79 8.78 0.11 1.11
C VAL A 79 8.41 -0.61 2.40
N PRO A 80 7.86 0.10 3.42
CA PRO A 80 7.57 -0.47 4.75
C PRO A 80 6.26 -1.28 4.74
N ARG A 81 6.30 -2.55 4.32
CA ARG A 81 5.12 -3.40 4.15
C ARG A 81 4.17 -3.41 5.37
N HIS A 82 4.71 -3.32 6.60
CA HIS A 82 3.90 -3.25 7.82
C HIS A 82 2.97 -2.04 7.88
N ARG A 83 3.23 -0.98 7.09
CA ARG A 83 2.34 0.20 6.97
C ARG A 83 1.13 -0.05 6.05
N PHE A 84 1.11 -1.19 5.35
CA PHE A 84 0.07 -1.58 4.39
C PHE A 84 -0.81 -2.73 4.88
N VAL A 85 -0.69 -3.10 6.15
CA VAL A 85 -1.51 -4.14 6.80
C VAL A 85 -2.25 -3.57 8.01
N PRO A 86 -3.43 -4.11 8.36
CA PRO A 86 -4.12 -3.77 9.60
C PRO A 86 -3.27 -4.09 10.85
N GLU A 87 -3.52 -3.36 11.95
CA GLU A 87 -2.75 -3.47 13.20
C GLU A 87 -2.67 -4.91 13.73
N GLU A 88 -3.75 -5.66 13.64
CA GLU A 88 -3.83 -7.06 14.08
C GLU A 88 -2.88 -8.02 13.32
N TYR A 89 -2.39 -7.62 12.14
CA TYR A 89 -1.46 -8.40 11.32
C TYR A 89 -0.01 -7.88 11.32
N LEU A 90 0.32 -6.88 12.12
CA LEU A 90 1.67 -6.28 12.16
C LEU A 90 2.77 -7.32 12.42
N SER A 91 2.54 -8.26 13.35
CA SER A 91 3.50 -9.34 13.66
C SER A 91 3.72 -10.32 12.51
N SER A 92 2.82 -10.35 11.53
CA SER A 92 2.87 -11.23 10.35
C SER A 92 3.18 -10.47 9.06
N ALA A 93 3.37 -9.15 9.12
CA ALA A 93 3.49 -8.28 7.95
C ALA A 93 4.57 -8.72 6.96
N TYR A 94 5.63 -9.35 7.44
CA TYR A 94 6.78 -9.80 6.63
C TYR A 94 6.84 -11.31 6.41
N ASN A 95 5.78 -12.05 6.79
CA ASN A 95 5.68 -13.48 6.53
C ASN A 95 5.32 -13.75 5.05
N ASP A 96 5.77 -14.91 4.52
CA ASP A 96 5.61 -15.27 3.10
C ASP A 96 4.21 -15.81 2.78
N HIS A 97 3.18 -15.02 3.08
CA HIS A 97 1.79 -15.31 2.72
C HIS A 97 0.96 -14.03 2.57
N PRO A 98 -0.21 -14.08 1.89
CA PRO A 98 -1.14 -12.96 1.83
C PRO A 98 -1.77 -12.70 3.20
N LEU A 99 -2.18 -11.44 3.45
CA LEU A 99 -2.85 -11.02 4.68
C LEU A 99 -4.15 -10.29 4.35
N PRO A 100 -5.21 -10.44 5.16
CA PRO A 100 -6.44 -9.68 5.00
C PRO A 100 -6.21 -8.17 5.16
N ILE A 101 -6.92 -7.37 4.34
CA ILE A 101 -6.92 -5.90 4.39
C ILE A 101 -8.32 -5.31 4.52
N GLY A 102 -9.31 -6.13 4.85
CA GLY A 102 -10.72 -5.74 4.89
C GLY A 102 -11.45 -6.04 3.58
N PHE A 103 -12.77 -5.88 3.61
CA PHE A 103 -13.67 -6.02 2.45
C PHE A 103 -13.52 -7.34 1.67
N GLY A 104 -13.02 -8.40 2.32
CA GLY A 104 -12.73 -9.68 1.67
C GLY A 104 -11.48 -9.68 0.78
N GLN A 105 -10.69 -8.60 0.80
CA GLN A 105 -9.47 -8.44 0.01
C GLN A 105 -8.21 -8.76 0.82
N THR A 106 -7.09 -8.93 0.12
CA THR A 106 -5.80 -9.26 0.75
C THR A 106 -4.66 -8.45 0.13
N ILE A 107 -3.67 -8.09 0.94
CA ILE A 107 -2.34 -7.74 0.42
C ILE A 107 -1.65 -9.02 -0.04
N SER A 108 -1.10 -9.03 -1.24
CA SER A 108 -0.45 -10.21 -1.85
C SER A 108 0.76 -10.69 -1.04
N GLN A 109 1.08 -11.99 -1.15
CA GLN A 109 2.30 -12.60 -0.62
C GLN A 109 3.53 -11.81 -1.13
N PRO A 110 4.53 -11.51 -0.28
CA PRO A 110 5.73 -10.76 -0.69
C PRO A 110 6.41 -11.31 -1.94
N TYR A 111 6.59 -12.62 -2.02
CA TYR A 111 7.20 -13.25 -3.20
C TYR A 111 6.42 -12.98 -4.50
N ILE A 112 5.10 -12.99 -4.44
CA ILE A 112 4.25 -12.74 -5.62
C ILE A 112 4.38 -11.28 -6.07
N VAL A 113 4.45 -10.33 -5.14
CA VAL A 113 4.72 -8.91 -5.46
C VAL A 113 6.06 -8.77 -6.19
N GLY A 114 7.14 -9.36 -5.66
CA GLY A 114 8.45 -9.34 -6.30
C GLY A 114 8.44 -10.00 -7.68
N LEU A 115 7.85 -11.20 -7.80
CA LEU A 115 7.77 -11.94 -9.06
C LEU A 115 7.01 -11.15 -10.14
N MET A 116 5.82 -10.63 -9.80
CA MET A 116 5.01 -9.87 -10.76
C MET A 116 5.70 -8.58 -11.18
N SER A 117 6.42 -7.92 -10.28
CA SER A 117 7.21 -6.71 -10.60
C SER A 117 8.41 -7.05 -11.52
N GLU A 118 9.17 -8.12 -11.25
CA GLU A 118 10.35 -8.50 -12.03
C GLU A 118 10.00 -8.92 -13.47
N VAL A 119 8.91 -9.70 -13.64
CA VAL A 119 8.53 -10.20 -14.99
C VAL A 119 8.06 -9.10 -15.93
N LEU A 120 7.69 -7.94 -15.42
CA LEU A 120 7.36 -6.78 -16.24
C LEU A 120 8.59 -6.17 -16.91
N GLN A 121 9.82 -6.40 -16.40
CA GLN A 121 11.10 -5.91 -16.94
C GLN A 121 11.10 -4.40 -17.19
N LEU A 122 10.69 -3.64 -16.18
CA LEU A 122 10.48 -2.19 -16.26
C LEU A 122 11.79 -1.39 -16.18
N ASN A 123 11.78 -0.23 -16.81
CA ASN A 123 12.81 0.79 -16.66
C ASN A 123 12.23 2.05 -15.98
N PRO A 124 13.01 2.77 -15.15
CA PRO A 124 12.53 3.99 -14.52
C PRO A 124 11.94 4.99 -15.51
N GLY A 125 10.79 5.57 -15.14
CA GLY A 125 10.02 6.51 -15.97
C GLY A 125 8.98 5.84 -16.86
N GLU A 126 8.90 4.51 -16.90
CA GLU A 126 7.84 3.81 -17.64
C GLU A 126 6.49 3.93 -16.93
N LYS A 127 5.42 3.98 -17.74
CA LYS A 127 4.04 4.12 -17.28
C LYS A 127 3.40 2.77 -17.03
N VAL A 128 2.92 2.55 -15.83
CA VAL A 128 2.31 1.28 -15.41
C VAL A 128 0.88 1.49 -14.95
N LEU A 129 -0.03 0.64 -15.45
CA LEU A 129 -1.39 0.51 -14.93
C LEU A 129 -1.48 -0.69 -14.00
N GLU A 130 -1.92 -0.47 -12.78
CA GLU A 130 -2.29 -1.51 -11.83
C GLU A 130 -3.81 -1.64 -11.74
N ILE A 131 -4.30 -2.88 -11.74
CA ILE A 131 -5.72 -3.20 -11.48
C ILE A 131 -5.82 -3.93 -10.15
N GLY A 132 -6.50 -3.30 -9.17
CA GLY A 132 -6.62 -3.76 -7.80
C GLY A 132 -5.60 -3.10 -6.89
N THR A 133 -5.79 -1.81 -6.57
CA THR A 133 -4.93 -1.05 -5.64
C THR A 133 -4.82 -1.72 -4.27
N GLY A 134 -5.96 -2.20 -3.75
CA GLY A 134 -6.06 -2.86 -2.46
C GLY A 134 -5.46 -2.00 -1.34
N SER A 135 -4.39 -2.48 -0.71
CA SER A 135 -3.67 -1.72 0.32
C SER A 135 -2.80 -0.58 -0.22
N GLY A 136 -2.48 -0.56 -1.51
CA GLY A 136 -1.51 0.33 -2.16
C GLY A 136 -0.06 -0.20 -2.14
N TYR A 137 0.20 -1.40 -1.62
CA TYR A 137 1.57 -1.90 -1.46
C TYR A 137 2.27 -2.18 -2.79
N GLN A 138 1.59 -2.82 -3.75
CA GLN A 138 2.16 -3.08 -5.08
C GLN A 138 2.41 -1.76 -5.83
N ALA A 139 1.48 -0.79 -5.76
CA ALA A 139 1.67 0.55 -6.31
C ALA A 139 2.90 1.25 -5.69
N ALA A 140 3.08 1.18 -4.36
CA ALA A 140 4.23 1.75 -3.68
C ALA A 140 5.55 1.10 -4.12
N VAL A 141 5.59 -0.23 -4.29
CA VAL A 141 6.79 -0.94 -4.78
C VAL A 141 7.14 -0.48 -6.20
N LEU A 142 6.17 -0.39 -7.11
CA LEU A 142 6.41 0.09 -8.47
C LEU A 142 6.81 1.57 -8.52
N ALA A 143 6.23 2.41 -7.66
CA ALA A 143 6.60 3.82 -7.54
C ALA A 143 8.05 3.98 -7.02
N GLU A 144 8.46 3.15 -6.04
CA GLU A 144 9.84 3.12 -5.52
C GLU A 144 10.85 2.64 -6.57
N MET A 145 10.43 1.77 -7.50
CA MET A 145 11.22 1.39 -8.69
C MET A 145 11.36 2.53 -9.71
N GLY A 146 10.70 3.67 -9.49
CA GLY A 146 10.77 4.86 -10.35
C GLY A 146 9.76 4.89 -11.48
N MET A 147 8.65 4.14 -11.39
CA MET A 147 7.60 4.10 -12.41
C MET A 147 6.57 5.22 -12.22
N GLU A 148 5.91 5.63 -13.32
CA GLU A 148 4.70 6.47 -13.31
C GLU A 148 3.48 5.56 -13.12
N ILE A 149 2.82 5.63 -11.96
CA ILE A 149 1.80 4.65 -11.55
C ILE A 149 0.39 5.24 -11.66
N PHE A 150 -0.46 4.50 -12.36
CA PHE A 150 -1.90 4.62 -12.40
C PHE A 150 -2.49 3.35 -11.82
N THR A 151 -3.39 3.45 -10.83
CA THR A 151 -3.97 2.28 -10.18
C THR A 151 -5.47 2.43 -10.03
N ILE A 152 -6.21 1.33 -10.21
CA ILE A 152 -7.67 1.30 -10.15
C ILE A 152 -8.13 0.39 -9.03
N GLU A 153 -9.05 0.88 -8.21
CA GLU A 153 -9.71 0.12 -7.15
C GLU A 153 -11.22 0.25 -7.27
N ILE A 154 -11.93 -0.87 -7.22
CA ILE A 154 -13.39 -0.88 -7.34
C ILE A 154 -14.10 -0.60 -6.02
N ILE A 155 -13.44 -0.91 -4.89
CA ILE A 155 -13.96 -0.71 -3.54
C ILE A 155 -13.54 0.69 -3.08
N SER A 156 -14.52 1.61 -2.96
CA SER A 156 -14.26 3.01 -2.65
C SER A 156 -13.49 3.20 -1.35
N GLU A 157 -13.84 2.43 -0.31
CA GLU A 157 -13.20 2.50 1.00
C GLU A 157 -11.71 2.10 0.93
N LEU A 158 -11.36 1.09 0.11
CA LEU A 158 -9.96 0.72 -0.09
C LEU A 158 -9.22 1.75 -0.92
N ALA A 159 -9.86 2.35 -1.93
CA ALA A 159 -9.26 3.43 -2.72
C ALA A 159 -8.88 4.62 -1.83
N ASP A 160 -9.83 5.08 -0.98
CA ASP A 160 -9.62 6.19 -0.05
C ASP A 160 -8.52 5.87 0.98
N GLU A 161 -8.53 4.67 1.56
CA GLU A 161 -7.50 4.22 2.50
C GLU A 161 -6.11 4.10 1.87
N ALA A 162 -6.04 3.63 0.62
CA ALA A 162 -4.79 3.53 -0.12
C ALA A 162 -4.23 4.91 -0.47
N GLU A 163 -5.07 5.85 -0.92
CA GLU A 163 -4.69 7.23 -1.21
C GLU A 163 -4.08 7.91 0.02
N GLN A 164 -4.76 7.82 1.16
CA GLN A 164 -4.25 8.37 2.42
C GLN A 164 -2.92 7.74 2.82
N ARG A 165 -2.81 6.41 2.74
CA ARG A 165 -1.61 5.66 3.12
C ARG A 165 -0.43 5.98 2.22
N LEU A 166 -0.64 6.05 0.91
CA LEU A 166 0.40 6.40 -0.05
C LEU A 166 0.86 7.85 0.15
N SER A 167 -0.07 8.77 0.41
CA SER A 167 0.25 10.17 0.75
C SER A 167 1.06 10.28 2.04
N ASP A 168 0.70 9.56 3.10
CA ASP A 168 1.41 9.53 4.39
C ASP A 168 2.84 8.96 4.28
N LEU A 169 3.13 8.23 3.20
CA LEU A 169 4.41 7.61 2.89
C LEU A 169 5.16 8.32 1.75
N ASP A 170 4.72 9.52 1.38
CA ASP A 170 5.31 10.38 0.34
C ASP A 170 5.24 9.83 -1.10
N TYR A 171 4.36 8.83 -1.38
CA TYR A 171 4.08 8.33 -2.74
C TYR A 171 2.97 9.13 -3.44
N THR A 172 3.06 10.47 -3.38
CA THR A 172 2.04 11.39 -3.89
C THR A 172 1.89 11.42 -5.42
N GLN A 173 2.82 10.79 -6.15
CA GLN A 173 2.82 10.66 -7.60
C GLN A 173 1.96 9.48 -8.11
N VAL A 174 1.46 8.61 -7.23
CA VAL A 174 0.57 7.51 -7.61
C VAL A 174 -0.83 8.06 -7.85
N ALA A 175 -1.33 7.91 -9.08
CA ALA A 175 -2.70 8.30 -9.42
C ALA A 175 -3.66 7.14 -9.15
N ILE A 176 -4.70 7.36 -8.35
CA ILE A 176 -5.71 6.37 -8.00
C ILE A 176 -7.05 6.74 -8.63
N LEU A 177 -7.73 5.75 -9.21
CA LEU A 177 -9.10 5.86 -9.74
C LEU A 177 -10.01 4.86 -9.04
N ASN A 178 -11.11 5.31 -8.46
CA ASN A 178 -12.16 4.42 -7.99
C ASN A 178 -13.11 4.09 -9.15
N ALA A 179 -12.95 2.90 -9.76
CA ALA A 179 -13.71 2.44 -10.91
C ALA A 179 -13.63 0.91 -11.09
N ASP A 180 -14.37 0.38 -12.08
CA ASP A 180 -14.25 -1.02 -12.53
C ASP A 180 -12.96 -1.20 -13.36
N GLY A 181 -11.95 -1.82 -12.78
CA GLY A 181 -10.63 -2.02 -13.38
C GLY A 181 -10.61 -2.92 -14.63
N TYR A 182 -11.69 -3.66 -14.93
CA TYR A 182 -11.77 -4.46 -16.16
C TYR A 182 -11.62 -3.60 -17.42
N PHE A 183 -12.08 -2.36 -17.37
CA PHE A 183 -12.04 -1.44 -18.50
C PHE A 183 -10.71 -0.68 -18.64
N GLY A 184 -9.82 -0.81 -17.63
CA GLY A 184 -8.58 -0.03 -17.58
C GLY A 184 -8.84 1.46 -17.37
N TRP A 185 -7.87 2.30 -17.78
CA TRP A 185 -7.94 3.76 -17.67
C TRP A 185 -7.49 4.40 -18.99
N GLU A 186 -8.43 4.55 -19.90
CA GLU A 186 -8.18 4.95 -21.29
C GLU A 186 -7.53 6.35 -21.40
N ASP A 187 -7.90 7.29 -20.51
CA ASP A 187 -7.40 8.66 -20.53
C ASP A 187 -5.87 8.78 -20.40
N HIS A 188 -5.23 7.74 -19.82
CA HIS A 188 -3.78 7.69 -19.62
C HIS A 188 -3.08 6.66 -20.50
N ALA A 189 -3.81 5.92 -21.32
CA ALA A 189 -3.23 4.95 -22.26
C ALA A 189 -2.39 5.66 -23.36
N PRO A 190 -1.40 4.98 -23.99
CA PRO A 190 -1.02 3.60 -23.74
C PRO A 190 -0.05 3.45 -22.56
N TYR A 191 0.00 2.23 -21.97
CA TYR A 191 0.86 1.86 -20.86
C TYR A 191 2.05 1.02 -21.34
N ASP A 192 3.21 1.21 -20.71
CA ASP A 192 4.40 0.39 -20.93
C ASP A 192 4.20 -1.02 -20.35
N ALA A 193 3.52 -1.09 -19.21
CA ALA A 193 3.13 -2.36 -18.61
C ALA A 193 1.79 -2.26 -17.89
N ILE A 194 1.15 -3.42 -17.72
CA ILE A 194 -0.09 -3.56 -16.95
C ILE A 194 0.07 -4.73 -15.97
N ILE A 195 -0.30 -4.51 -14.70
CA ILE A 195 -0.30 -5.52 -13.66
C ILE A 195 -1.69 -5.65 -13.06
N VAL A 196 -2.22 -6.89 -13.01
CA VAL A 196 -3.54 -7.16 -12.43
C VAL A 196 -3.38 -8.00 -11.18
N THR A 197 -3.77 -7.47 -10.03
CA THR A 197 -3.60 -8.09 -8.71
C THR A 197 -4.85 -8.80 -8.20
N ALA A 198 -5.85 -8.96 -9.05
CA ALA A 198 -7.07 -9.75 -8.86
C ALA A 198 -7.25 -10.70 -10.05
N ALA A 199 -7.97 -11.81 -9.89
CA ALA A 199 -8.09 -12.84 -10.91
C ALA A 199 -9.38 -12.70 -11.75
N PRO A 200 -9.30 -12.25 -13.02
CA PRO A 200 -10.38 -12.45 -13.97
C PRO A 200 -10.47 -13.92 -14.43
N ASP A 201 -11.61 -14.31 -14.98
CA ASP A 201 -11.80 -15.63 -15.57
C ASP A 201 -11.26 -15.75 -17.01
N HIS A 202 -10.97 -14.64 -17.66
CA HIS A 202 -10.37 -14.51 -18.99
C HIS A 202 -9.50 -13.26 -19.09
N LEU A 203 -8.73 -13.14 -20.17
CA LEU A 203 -7.91 -11.94 -20.46
C LEU A 203 -8.81 -10.76 -20.83
N PRO A 204 -8.83 -9.65 -20.04
CA PRO A 204 -9.66 -8.48 -20.37
C PRO A 204 -9.14 -7.77 -21.62
N GLN A 205 -9.95 -7.76 -22.68
CA GLN A 205 -9.58 -7.15 -23.95
C GLN A 205 -9.25 -5.64 -23.85
N PRO A 206 -9.97 -4.83 -23.04
CA PRO A 206 -9.62 -3.41 -22.89
C PRO A 206 -8.20 -3.17 -22.36
N LEU A 207 -7.67 -4.08 -21.53
CA LEU A 207 -6.30 -3.96 -21.02
C LEU A 207 -5.27 -4.25 -22.12
N VAL A 208 -5.56 -5.22 -22.99
CA VAL A 208 -4.71 -5.51 -24.16
C VAL A 208 -4.65 -4.32 -25.12
N GLU A 209 -5.78 -3.66 -25.34
CA GLU A 209 -5.87 -2.49 -26.23
C GLU A 209 -5.08 -1.29 -25.68
N GLN A 210 -5.07 -1.11 -24.33
CA GLN A 210 -4.36 -0.05 -23.65
C GLN A 210 -2.87 -0.33 -23.44
N LEU A 211 -2.42 -1.59 -23.64
CA LEU A 211 -1.01 -1.95 -23.61
C LEU A 211 -0.33 -1.52 -24.92
N LYS A 212 0.79 -0.81 -24.84
CA LYS A 212 1.54 -0.43 -26.05
C LYS A 212 2.21 -1.62 -26.73
N PRO A 213 2.51 -1.55 -28.03
CA PRO A 213 3.42 -2.49 -28.67
C PRO A 213 4.78 -2.49 -27.96
N GLY A 214 5.33 -3.68 -27.70
CA GLY A 214 6.53 -3.89 -26.90
C GLY A 214 6.30 -3.93 -25.38
N GLY A 215 5.05 -3.73 -24.92
CA GLY A 215 4.68 -3.74 -23.50
C GLY A 215 4.36 -5.13 -22.96
N ARG A 216 4.24 -5.20 -21.63
CA ARG A 216 3.94 -6.45 -20.89
C ARG A 216 2.72 -6.33 -20.01
N LEU A 217 1.94 -7.41 -19.98
CA LEU A 217 0.79 -7.55 -19.08
C LEU A 217 0.96 -8.80 -18.23
N VAL A 218 0.95 -8.67 -16.90
CA VAL A 218 0.98 -9.79 -15.96
C VAL A 218 -0.34 -9.87 -15.19
N LEU A 219 -0.95 -11.07 -15.17
CA LEU A 219 -2.20 -11.28 -14.46
C LEU A 219 -2.44 -12.75 -14.12
N PRO A 220 -3.16 -13.08 -13.02
CA PRO A 220 -3.71 -14.39 -12.77
C PRO A 220 -4.99 -14.58 -13.60
N ILE A 221 -5.14 -15.72 -14.29
CA ILE A 221 -6.39 -16.08 -15.01
C ILE A 221 -6.90 -17.41 -14.49
N GLY A 222 -8.19 -17.47 -14.18
CA GLY A 222 -8.87 -18.73 -13.83
C GLY A 222 -10.16 -18.52 -13.06
N PRO A 223 -10.88 -19.61 -12.76
CA PRO A 223 -12.20 -19.53 -12.17
C PRO A 223 -12.17 -19.00 -10.74
N VAL A 224 -13.22 -18.29 -10.35
CA VAL A 224 -13.42 -17.74 -9.00
C VAL A 224 -13.36 -18.85 -7.95
N GLY A 225 -12.58 -18.61 -6.88
CA GLY A 225 -12.46 -19.55 -5.75
C GLY A 225 -11.63 -20.80 -6.02
N ALA A 226 -11.05 -20.94 -7.21
CA ALA A 226 -10.17 -22.06 -7.57
C ALA A 226 -8.71 -21.58 -7.71
N THR A 227 -7.82 -22.50 -8.10
CA THR A 227 -6.45 -22.18 -8.47
C THR A 227 -6.45 -21.52 -9.85
N GLN A 228 -5.75 -20.36 -9.94
CA GLN A 228 -5.53 -19.67 -11.19
C GLN A 228 -4.12 -19.97 -11.72
N THR A 229 -3.88 -19.63 -12.96
CA THR A 229 -2.55 -19.60 -13.57
C THR A 229 -2.07 -18.16 -13.67
N LEU A 230 -0.88 -17.86 -13.18
CA LEU A 230 -0.24 -16.56 -13.42
C LEU A 230 0.34 -16.57 -14.83
N TRP A 231 -0.06 -15.60 -15.63
CA TRP A 231 0.40 -15.41 -17.01
C TRP A 231 1.15 -14.09 -17.14
N VAL A 232 2.16 -14.09 -18.01
CA VAL A 232 2.72 -12.88 -18.61
C VAL A 232 2.44 -12.91 -20.11
N PHE A 233 1.97 -11.79 -20.64
CA PHE A 233 1.73 -11.56 -22.06
C PHE A 233 2.71 -10.48 -22.54
N ASP A 234 3.53 -10.83 -23.50
CA ASP A 234 4.38 -9.89 -24.24
C ASP A 234 3.64 -9.47 -25.50
N LYS A 235 3.39 -8.16 -25.68
CA LYS A 235 2.81 -7.62 -26.90
C LYS A 235 3.95 -7.19 -27.82
N ASP A 236 4.11 -7.86 -28.94
CA ASP A 236 5.16 -7.51 -29.89
C ASP A 236 4.89 -6.19 -30.64
N LEU A 237 5.82 -5.78 -31.52
CA LEU A 237 5.71 -4.51 -32.24
C LEU A 237 4.59 -4.52 -33.30
N ASP A 238 4.15 -5.69 -33.74
CA ASP A 238 3.04 -5.88 -34.67
C ASP A 238 1.68 -5.97 -33.94
N GLY A 239 1.70 -5.99 -32.57
CA GLY A 239 0.52 -6.04 -31.72
C GLY A 239 0.05 -7.45 -31.34
N GLU A 240 0.79 -8.48 -31.73
CA GLU A 240 0.48 -9.87 -31.40
C GLU A 240 0.93 -10.21 -29.97
N LEU A 241 0.14 -11.05 -29.28
CA LEU A 241 0.42 -11.45 -27.89
C LEU A 241 1.13 -12.81 -27.85
N GLN A 242 2.24 -12.86 -27.11
CA GLN A 242 2.91 -14.10 -26.74
C GLN A 242 2.69 -14.34 -25.25
N ALA A 243 2.11 -15.51 -24.90
CA ALA A 243 1.76 -15.86 -23.52
C ALA A 243 2.76 -16.85 -22.91
N SER A 244 3.22 -16.55 -21.69
CA SER A 244 4.05 -17.44 -20.89
C SER A 244 3.39 -17.75 -19.55
N ASN A 245 3.37 -19.04 -19.18
CA ASN A 245 2.80 -19.54 -17.93
C ASN A 245 3.87 -19.49 -16.82
N LEU A 246 3.60 -18.76 -15.73
CA LEU A 246 4.49 -18.60 -14.59
C LEU A 246 4.17 -19.54 -13.41
N GLY A 247 3.10 -20.33 -13.51
CA GLY A 247 2.72 -21.30 -12.50
C GLY A 247 1.37 -21.03 -11.85
N ALA A 248 1.04 -21.91 -10.90
CA ALA A 248 -0.22 -21.89 -10.17
C ALA A 248 -0.21 -20.86 -9.04
N VAL A 249 -1.27 -20.07 -8.93
CA VAL A 249 -1.44 -19.02 -7.93
C VAL A 249 -2.88 -19.02 -7.37
N ARG A 250 -3.09 -18.24 -6.31
CA ARG A 250 -4.42 -18.00 -5.78
C ARG A 250 -4.58 -16.52 -5.43
N PHE A 251 -5.49 -15.86 -6.16
CA PHE A 251 -5.87 -14.47 -5.97
C PHE A 251 -7.36 -14.34 -5.64
N VAL A 252 -7.73 -13.19 -5.08
CA VAL A 252 -9.12 -12.77 -4.99
C VAL A 252 -9.67 -12.55 -6.41
N PRO A 253 -10.99 -12.73 -6.65
CA PRO A 253 -11.57 -12.51 -7.97
C PRO A 253 -11.52 -11.03 -8.37
N LEU A 254 -11.35 -10.77 -9.67
CA LEU A 254 -11.60 -9.45 -10.24
C LEU A 254 -13.11 -9.19 -10.21
N THR A 255 -13.56 -8.37 -9.27
CA THR A 255 -14.97 -7.98 -9.14
C THR A 255 -15.36 -6.96 -10.20
N ARG A 256 -16.64 -6.94 -10.59
CA ARG A 256 -17.21 -6.05 -11.60
C ARG A 256 -18.33 -5.22 -10.96
N GLN A 257 -18.53 -3.98 -11.44
CA GLN A 257 -19.77 -3.26 -11.17
C GLN A 257 -20.90 -3.85 -12.03
N GLU A 258 -22.05 -4.14 -11.39
CA GLU A 258 -23.25 -4.62 -12.10
C GLU A 258 -23.97 -3.49 -12.84
#